data_fcbd9c7e6ecbbfa93afbdcfd91ad9f03
#
_entry.id   fcbd9c7e6ecbbfa93afbdcfd91ad9f03
#
_cell.length_a   1.000
_cell.length_b   1.000
_cell.length_c   1.000
_cell.angle_alpha   90.00
_cell.angle_beta   90.00
_cell.angle_gamma   90.00
#
_symmetry.space_group_name_H-M   'P 1'
#
loop_
_entity.id
_entity.type
_entity.pdbx_description
1 polymer ?
#
loop_
_entity_poly.entity_id
_entity_poly.type
_entity_poly.pdbx_seq_one_letter_code
_entity_poly.pdbx_strand_id
1 'polypeptide(L)'
;MTKILTAQQVQQYHENGFVSPIRVMSEDEACSIKLKIEEAEKEFPQEFNSENRNNLHLIFSFLDELAHNRIIVDAVQDLLGPDISLWASVMFSKDPATEHFVSWHQDATYMGMNSSDFL
;
A
#
# COMPACT_ATOMS: atom_id res chain seq x y z
N MET A 1 12.82 -4.54 -19.09
CA MET A 1 11.71 -5.49 -19.35
C MET A 1 10.88 -5.53 -18.10
N THR A 2 9.57 -5.27 -18.19
CA THR A 2 8.65 -5.30 -17.05
C THR A 2 8.51 -6.70 -16.47
N LYS A 3 8.24 -6.82 -15.18
CA LYS A 3 8.14 -8.08 -14.45
C LYS A 3 6.69 -8.56 -14.29
N ILE A 4 5.81 -7.61 -13.97
CA ILE A 4 4.38 -7.86 -13.67
C ILE A 4 3.48 -7.05 -14.61
N LEU A 5 3.79 -5.77 -14.81
CA LEU A 5 2.95 -4.89 -15.63
C LEU A 5 3.24 -5.08 -17.11
N THR A 6 2.22 -5.01 -17.95
CA THR A 6 2.38 -4.91 -19.38
C THR A 6 2.88 -3.51 -19.77
N ALA A 7 3.51 -3.37 -20.93
CA ALA A 7 3.91 -2.08 -21.46
C ALA A 7 2.73 -1.10 -21.57
N GLN A 8 1.52 -1.60 -21.89
CA GLN A 8 0.31 -0.80 -21.94
C GLN A 8 -0.11 -0.30 -20.57
N GLN A 9 0.02 -1.12 -19.51
CA GLN A 9 -0.28 -0.70 -18.13
C GLN A 9 0.70 0.36 -17.63
N VAL A 10 1.99 0.22 -17.94
CA VAL A 10 2.99 1.25 -17.63
C VAL A 10 2.67 2.56 -18.34
N GLN A 11 2.32 2.49 -19.63
CA GLN A 11 1.89 3.67 -20.39
C GLN A 11 0.63 4.30 -19.78
N GLN A 12 -0.36 3.50 -19.42
CA GLN A 12 -1.59 3.97 -18.78
C GLN A 12 -1.30 4.71 -17.48
N TYR A 13 -0.36 4.20 -16.66
CA TYR A 13 0.06 4.89 -15.43
C TYR A 13 0.65 6.27 -15.73
N HIS A 14 1.57 6.37 -16.70
CA HIS A 14 2.19 7.65 -17.05
C HIS A 14 1.19 8.67 -17.66
N GLU A 15 0.17 8.20 -18.37
CA GLU A 15 -0.84 9.06 -18.99
C GLU A 15 -1.91 9.51 -17.98
N ASN A 16 -2.34 8.61 -17.09
CA ASN A 16 -3.50 8.82 -16.22
C ASN A 16 -3.13 9.09 -14.75
N GLY A 17 -1.88 8.84 -14.36
CA GLY A 17 -1.42 8.94 -12.98
C GLY A 17 -1.79 7.71 -12.12
N PHE A 18 -2.43 6.69 -12.69
CA PHE A 18 -2.76 5.44 -12.01
C PHE A 18 -2.92 4.29 -12.99
N VAL A 19 -2.83 3.07 -12.48
CA VAL A 19 -3.15 1.84 -13.21
C VAL A 19 -3.90 0.87 -12.29
N SER A 20 -5.01 0.33 -12.77
CA SER A 20 -5.89 -0.57 -12.00
C SER A 20 -6.78 -1.38 -12.95
N PRO A 21 -7.22 -2.60 -12.55
CA PRO A 21 -6.79 -3.36 -11.37
C PRO A 21 -5.49 -4.14 -11.61
N ILE A 22 -4.74 -4.39 -10.53
CA ILE A 22 -3.60 -5.31 -10.53
C ILE A 22 -3.89 -6.38 -9.47
N ARG A 23 -3.95 -7.65 -9.88
CA ARG A 23 -4.17 -8.75 -8.93
C ARG A 23 -2.85 -9.10 -8.24
N VAL A 24 -2.75 -8.81 -6.95
CA VAL A 24 -1.54 -9.05 -6.15
C VAL A 24 -1.61 -10.32 -5.31
N MET A 25 -2.82 -10.85 -5.06
CA MET A 25 -3.04 -12.05 -4.27
C MET A 25 -4.38 -12.71 -4.61
N SER A 26 -4.59 -13.93 -4.14
CA SER A 26 -5.87 -14.62 -4.22
C SER A 26 -6.89 -14.06 -3.20
N GLU A 27 -8.14 -14.43 -3.36
CA GLU A 27 -9.22 -14.07 -2.44
C GLU A 27 -9.00 -14.69 -1.05
N ASP A 28 -8.56 -15.94 -1.00
CA ASP A 28 -8.26 -16.65 0.26
C ASP A 28 -7.09 -16.01 1.01
N GLU A 29 -6.03 -15.61 0.30
CA GLU A 29 -4.90 -14.87 0.89
C GLU A 29 -5.36 -13.53 1.46
N ALA A 30 -6.17 -12.77 0.72
CA ALA A 30 -6.72 -11.50 1.18
C ALA A 30 -7.61 -11.67 2.42
N CYS A 31 -8.47 -12.69 2.43
CA CYS A 31 -9.28 -13.04 3.59
C CYS A 31 -8.41 -13.43 4.80
N SER A 32 -7.36 -14.22 4.60
CA SER A 32 -6.44 -14.60 5.66
C SER A 32 -5.72 -13.39 6.28
N ILE A 33 -5.25 -12.46 5.44
CA ILE A 33 -4.61 -11.22 5.91
C ILE A 33 -5.61 -10.36 6.69
N LYS A 34 -6.83 -10.21 6.19
CA LYS A 34 -7.90 -9.48 6.87
C LYS A 34 -8.15 -10.04 8.28
N LEU A 35 -8.27 -11.36 8.42
CA LEU A 35 -8.48 -12.00 9.73
C LEU A 35 -7.31 -11.72 10.68
N LYS A 36 -6.06 -11.80 10.21
CA LYS A 36 -4.88 -11.48 11.01
C LYS A 36 -4.89 -10.01 11.49
N ILE A 37 -5.33 -9.07 10.64
CA ILE A 37 -5.46 -7.68 11.01
C ILE A 37 -6.53 -7.52 12.10
N GLU A 38 -7.71 -8.12 11.93
CA GLU A 38 -8.81 -8.05 12.90
C GLU A 38 -8.44 -8.68 14.25
N GLU A 39 -7.65 -9.76 14.26
CA GLU A 39 -7.11 -10.36 15.47
C GLU A 39 -6.08 -9.48 16.15
N ALA A 40 -5.12 -8.93 15.39
CA ALA A 40 -4.10 -8.02 15.91
C ALA A 40 -4.73 -6.74 16.48
N GLU A 41 -5.74 -6.17 15.82
CA GLU A 41 -6.48 -4.99 16.31
C GLU A 41 -7.17 -5.26 17.66
N LYS A 42 -7.71 -6.47 17.86
CA LYS A 42 -8.32 -6.87 19.15
C LYS A 42 -7.29 -7.08 20.24
N GLU A 43 -6.14 -7.66 19.90
CA GLU A 43 -5.08 -7.97 20.87
C GLU A 43 -4.23 -6.74 21.22
N PHE A 44 -4.00 -5.86 20.25
CA PHE A 44 -3.14 -4.69 20.35
C PHE A 44 -3.88 -3.38 19.95
N PRO A 45 -4.98 -3.02 20.63
CA PRO A 45 -5.81 -1.87 20.21
C PRO A 45 -5.10 -0.52 20.29
N GLN A 46 -4.00 -0.41 21.05
CA GLN A 46 -3.24 0.82 21.16
C GLN A 46 -2.40 1.10 19.91
N GLU A 47 -1.88 0.05 19.26
CA GLU A 47 -1.09 0.14 18.04
C GLU A 47 -1.96 0.48 16.82
N PHE A 48 -3.24 0.08 16.85
CA PHE A 48 -4.20 0.34 15.77
C PHE A 48 -5.03 1.62 15.94
N ASN A 49 -4.85 2.36 17.02
CA ASN A 49 -5.55 3.64 17.19
C ASN A 49 -5.07 4.68 16.16
N SER A 50 -5.82 5.78 16.02
CA SER A 50 -5.55 6.81 14.99
C SER A 50 -4.16 7.46 15.09
N GLU A 51 -3.51 7.40 16.25
CA GLU A 51 -2.21 8.02 16.49
C GLU A 51 -1.05 7.07 16.15
N ASN A 52 -1.21 5.76 16.42
CA ASN A 52 -0.13 4.78 16.37
C ASN A 52 -0.14 3.86 15.14
N ARG A 53 -1.20 3.86 14.33
CA ARG A 53 -1.37 2.98 13.15
C ARG A 53 -0.41 3.21 11.99
N ASN A 54 0.63 4.00 12.22
CA ASN A 54 1.70 4.22 11.23
C ASN A 54 2.81 3.19 11.42
N ASN A 55 3.33 2.71 10.29
CA ASN A 55 4.47 1.78 10.23
C ASN A 55 4.26 0.46 11.00
N LEU A 56 3.04 -0.04 11.03
CA LEU A 56 2.69 -1.32 11.67
C LEU A 56 3.47 -2.51 11.09
N HIS A 57 4.00 -2.40 9.87
CA HIS A 57 4.89 -3.41 9.28
C HIS A 57 6.20 -3.58 10.07
N LEU A 58 6.62 -2.59 10.87
CA LEU A 58 7.80 -2.71 11.75
C LEU A 58 7.49 -3.46 13.06
N ILE A 59 6.21 -3.69 13.36
CA ILE A 59 5.74 -4.32 14.60
C ILE A 59 5.19 -5.72 14.32
N PHE A 60 4.43 -5.88 13.22
CA PHE A 60 3.76 -7.12 12.87
C PHE A 60 4.40 -7.76 11.64
N SER A 61 5.00 -8.95 11.81
CA SER A 61 5.71 -9.65 10.74
C SER A 61 4.85 -9.93 9.51
N PHE A 62 3.56 -10.24 9.69
CA PHE A 62 2.66 -10.49 8.55
C PHE A 62 2.40 -9.24 7.71
N LEU A 63 2.48 -8.03 8.29
CA LEU A 63 2.39 -6.78 7.53
C LEU A 63 3.71 -6.46 6.84
N ASP A 64 4.84 -6.83 7.44
CA ASP A 64 6.14 -6.75 6.79
C ASP A 64 6.22 -7.71 5.58
N GLU A 65 5.76 -8.96 5.76
CA GLU A 65 5.62 -9.93 4.67
C GLU A 65 4.72 -9.40 3.54
N LEU A 66 3.62 -8.73 3.86
CA LEU A 66 2.74 -8.09 2.88
C LEU A 66 3.44 -6.96 2.14
N ALA A 67 4.17 -6.10 2.86
CA ALA A 67 4.94 -5.00 2.27
C ALA A 67 6.03 -5.51 1.32
N HIS A 68 6.60 -6.68 1.60
CA HIS A 68 7.59 -7.36 0.77
C HIS A 68 6.99 -8.38 -0.22
N ASN A 69 5.66 -8.39 -0.39
CA ASN A 69 5.03 -9.26 -1.38
C ASN A 69 5.62 -9.00 -2.76
N ARG A 70 6.16 -10.05 -3.37
CA ARG A 70 6.93 -9.93 -4.60
C ARG A 70 6.12 -9.33 -5.75
N ILE A 71 4.84 -9.66 -5.86
CA ILE A 71 3.99 -9.13 -6.92
C ILE A 71 3.79 -7.62 -6.75
N ILE A 72 3.61 -7.15 -5.51
CA ILE A 72 3.51 -5.72 -5.20
C ILE A 72 4.83 -5.02 -5.53
N VAL A 73 5.94 -5.54 -4.98
CA VAL A 73 7.28 -4.95 -5.19
C VAL A 73 7.66 -4.92 -6.67
N ASP A 74 7.46 -6.01 -7.39
CA ASP A 74 7.78 -6.09 -8.83
C ASP A 74 6.91 -5.14 -9.66
N ALA A 75 5.62 -4.96 -9.34
CA ALA A 75 4.75 -3.99 -10.01
C ALA A 75 5.19 -2.54 -9.76
N VAL A 76 5.59 -2.21 -8.53
CA VAL A 76 6.13 -0.88 -8.18
C VAL A 76 7.46 -0.63 -8.91
N GLN A 77 8.33 -1.63 -8.96
CA GLN A 77 9.60 -1.53 -9.70
C GLN A 77 9.40 -1.35 -11.21
N ASP A 78 8.33 -1.89 -11.77
CA ASP A 78 7.99 -1.68 -13.19
C ASP A 78 7.65 -0.21 -13.51
N LEU A 79 7.25 0.58 -12.50
CA LEU A 79 6.91 1.98 -12.63
C LEU A 79 8.05 2.92 -12.22
N LEU A 80 8.69 2.65 -11.08
CA LEU A 80 9.71 3.52 -10.46
C LEU A 80 11.16 3.08 -10.73
N GLY A 81 11.37 1.87 -11.26
CA GLY A 81 12.70 1.29 -11.39
C GLY A 81 13.12 0.42 -10.20
N PRO A 82 14.33 -0.16 -10.24
CA PRO A 82 14.74 -1.20 -9.29
C PRO A 82 15.06 -0.68 -7.89
N ASP A 83 15.41 0.59 -7.76
CA ASP A 83 15.90 1.18 -6.50
C ASP A 83 14.74 1.84 -5.76
N ILE A 84 13.91 1.01 -5.10
CA ILE A 84 12.75 1.45 -4.33
C ILE A 84 12.95 1.17 -2.84
N SER A 85 12.31 1.99 -2.01
CA SER A 85 12.23 1.75 -0.58
C SER A 85 10.81 2.02 -0.07
N LEU A 86 10.38 1.26 0.93
CA LEU A 86 9.14 1.53 1.63
C LEU A 86 9.37 2.73 2.57
N TRP A 87 8.77 3.86 2.24
CA TRP A 87 8.83 5.07 3.05
C TRP A 87 8.05 4.91 4.35
N ALA A 88 6.81 4.50 4.24
CA ALA A 88 5.91 4.30 5.36
C ALA A 88 4.77 3.35 4.98
N SER A 89 4.12 2.78 5.96
CA SER A 89 2.82 2.14 5.81
C SER A 89 1.83 2.72 6.81
N VAL A 90 0.61 2.97 6.38
CA VAL A 90 -0.46 3.50 7.23
C VAL A 90 -1.67 2.58 7.12
N MET A 91 -2.17 2.12 8.26
CA MET A 91 -3.43 1.39 8.30
C MET A 91 -4.59 2.39 8.21
N PHE A 92 -5.14 2.54 7.02
CA PHE A 92 -6.23 3.45 6.75
C PHE A 92 -7.55 2.69 6.69
N SER A 93 -8.40 2.85 7.69
CA SER A 93 -9.73 2.26 7.72
C SER A 93 -10.80 3.34 7.84
N LYS A 94 -11.91 3.10 7.19
CA LYS A 94 -13.10 3.94 7.27
C LYS A 94 -14.30 3.05 7.53
N ASP A 95 -15.02 3.33 8.61
CA ASP A 95 -16.22 2.56 8.95
C ASP A 95 -17.32 2.76 7.90
N PRO A 96 -18.09 1.71 7.60
CA PRO A 96 -19.21 1.81 6.67
C PRO A 96 -20.23 2.82 7.17
N ALA A 97 -20.88 3.51 6.23
CA ALA A 97 -21.94 4.51 6.49
C ALA A 97 -21.50 5.73 7.32
N THR A 98 -20.21 6.08 7.33
CA THR A 98 -19.72 7.35 7.88
C THR A 98 -19.60 8.42 6.81
N GLU A 99 -19.66 9.70 7.21
CA GLU A 99 -19.46 10.84 6.30
C GLU A 99 -17.98 11.15 6.02
N HIS A 100 -17.07 10.38 6.61
CA HIS A 100 -15.64 10.58 6.44
C HIS A 100 -15.21 10.28 5.00
N PHE A 101 -14.44 11.16 4.42
CA PHE A 101 -13.83 10.97 3.10
C PHE A 101 -12.39 11.47 3.12
N VAL A 102 -11.61 10.95 2.17
CA VAL A 102 -10.26 11.45 1.88
C VAL A 102 -10.35 12.25 0.59
N SER A 103 -9.92 13.51 0.63
CA SER A 103 -9.88 14.37 -0.56
C SER A 103 -8.79 13.90 -1.52
N TRP A 104 -8.95 14.18 -2.81
CA TRP A 104 -7.91 13.98 -3.80
C TRP A 104 -6.65 14.79 -3.43
N HIS A 105 -5.50 14.14 -3.43
CA HIS A 105 -4.21 14.73 -3.05
C HIS A 105 -3.06 14.02 -3.75
N GLN A 106 -1.88 14.59 -3.64
CA GLN A 106 -0.60 13.97 -4.00
C GLN A 106 0.27 13.91 -2.75
N ASP A 107 0.78 12.75 -2.39
CA ASP A 107 1.59 12.55 -1.20
C ASP A 107 2.90 13.34 -1.24
N ALA A 108 3.48 13.52 -2.43
CA ALA A 108 4.67 14.37 -2.63
C ALA A 108 4.54 15.77 -2.01
N THR A 109 3.31 16.30 -1.90
CA THR A 109 3.04 17.63 -1.31
C THR A 109 3.38 17.68 0.19
N TYR A 110 3.28 16.55 0.88
CA TYR A 110 3.47 16.46 2.34
C TYR A 110 4.86 15.94 2.73
N MET A 111 5.51 15.20 1.84
CA MET A 111 6.73 14.46 2.19
C MET A 111 7.98 15.34 2.32
N GLY A 112 7.98 16.57 1.80
CA GLY A 112 9.12 17.48 1.88
C GLY A 112 10.40 16.95 1.21
N MET A 113 10.25 16.03 0.27
CA MET A 113 11.37 15.42 -0.46
C MET A 113 11.60 16.12 -1.81
N ASN A 114 12.81 16.04 -2.33
CA ASN A 114 13.19 16.67 -3.60
C ASN A 114 12.76 15.84 -4.83
N SER A 115 12.30 14.60 -4.64
CA SER A 115 11.79 13.73 -5.69
C SER A 115 10.27 13.71 -5.68
N SER A 116 9.67 13.59 -6.84
CA SER A 116 8.23 13.35 -7.03
C SER A 116 7.89 11.88 -7.32
N ASP A 117 8.88 10.99 -7.25
CA ASP A 117 8.75 9.57 -7.59
C ASP A 117 8.20 8.79 -6.39
N PHE A 118 6.90 8.99 -6.14
CA PHE A 118 6.11 8.28 -5.13
C PHE A 118 4.98 7.49 -5.76
N LEU A 119 4.66 6.38 -5.17
CA LEU A 119 3.48 5.57 -5.46
C LEU A 119 2.67 5.32 -4.20
#